data_5da2391ea91cdb75b87cfc66ac6189dc
#
_entry.id   5da2391ea91cdb75b87cfc66ac6189dc
#
_cell.length_a   1.000
_cell.length_b   1.000
_cell.length_c   1.000
_cell.angle_alpha   90.00
_cell.angle_beta   90.00
_cell.angle_gamma   90.00
#
_symmetry.space_group_name_H-M   'P 1'
#
loop_
_entity.id
_entity.type
_entity.pdbx_description
1 polymer ?
#
loop_
_entity_poly.entity_id
_entity_poly.type
_entity_poly.pdbx_seq_one_letter_code
_entity_poly.pdbx_strand_id
1 'polypeptide(L)'
;FNILNHSNIIDFNIKSAKVLDLYSGVGSFGIECISRGANYTVFVEKNKETSTVLEKNLCDLKIDNNKFYITNNEVNWYVQNNKAKKFNIFFLDPPYSDQLYPETLKVVKESKMFLNKNLVIIHRESGSKEDVSSIINILKVKNYGRSKIIFGTFLN
;
A
#
# COMPACT_ATOMS: atom_id res chain seq x y z
N PHE A 1 -2.29 11.71 -3.22
CA PHE A 1 -2.30 11.56 -4.69
C PHE A 1 -1.68 12.75 -5.43
N ASN A 2 -1.90 13.99 -5.03
CA ASN A 2 -1.29 15.15 -5.70
C ASN A 2 0.25 15.07 -5.78
N ILE A 3 0.91 14.48 -4.78
CA ILE A 3 2.35 14.29 -4.80
C ILE A 3 2.78 13.29 -5.86
N LEU A 4 1.99 12.24 -6.10
CA LEU A 4 2.27 11.22 -7.12
C LEU A 4 2.16 11.78 -8.53
N ASN A 5 1.27 12.76 -8.75
CA ASN A 5 1.00 13.35 -10.07
C ASN A 5 1.91 14.54 -10.41
N HIS A 6 2.44 15.24 -9.41
CA HIS A 6 3.10 16.54 -9.60
C HIS A 6 4.51 16.62 -9.02
N SER A 7 5.07 15.48 -8.58
CA SER A 7 6.41 15.47 -8.01
C SER A 7 7.43 14.98 -9.04
N ASN A 8 8.35 15.85 -9.44
CA ASN A 8 9.51 15.47 -10.25
C ASN A 8 10.44 14.46 -9.56
N ILE A 9 10.17 14.12 -8.31
CA ILE A 9 10.99 13.21 -7.48
C ILE A 9 10.46 11.77 -7.59
N ILE A 10 9.16 11.61 -7.91
CA ILE A 10 8.50 10.30 -8.01
C ILE A 10 7.97 10.19 -9.44
N ASP A 11 8.83 9.79 -10.37
CA ASP A 11 8.42 9.43 -11.73
C ASP A 11 7.74 8.05 -11.70
N PHE A 12 6.53 8.01 -11.16
CA PHE A 12 5.75 6.80 -11.06
C PHE A 12 4.35 6.99 -11.65
N ASN A 13 4.04 6.15 -12.64
CA ASN A 13 2.73 6.15 -13.27
C ASN A 13 1.84 5.06 -12.65
N ILE A 14 0.72 5.47 -12.06
CA ILE A 14 -0.28 4.55 -11.48
C ILE A 14 -0.95 3.72 -12.58
N LYS A 15 -1.04 4.25 -13.79
CA LYS A 15 -1.67 3.56 -14.92
C LYS A 15 -1.00 2.22 -15.17
N SER A 16 -1.82 1.18 -15.20
CA SER A 16 -1.41 -0.22 -15.34
C SER A 16 -0.64 -0.83 -14.14
N ALA A 17 -0.51 -0.12 -13.02
CA ALA A 17 0.15 -0.65 -11.83
C ALA A 17 -0.64 -1.78 -11.18
N LYS A 18 0.09 -2.70 -10.54
CA LYS A 18 -0.44 -3.66 -9.56
C LYS A 18 -0.22 -3.09 -8.16
N VAL A 19 -1.29 -2.95 -7.41
CA VAL A 19 -1.31 -2.30 -6.10
C VAL A 19 -1.53 -3.32 -5.00
N LEU A 20 -0.78 -3.22 -3.92
CA LEU A 20 -1.01 -3.92 -2.66
C LEU A 20 -1.33 -2.90 -1.58
N ASP A 21 -2.60 -2.84 -1.19
CA ASP A 21 -3.14 -1.95 -0.15
C ASP A 21 -3.22 -2.74 1.16
N LEU A 22 -2.21 -2.55 1.98
CA LEU A 22 -2.06 -3.22 3.27
C LEU A 22 -2.69 -2.34 4.36
N TYR A 23 -3.50 -2.95 5.23
CA TYR A 23 -4.37 -2.24 6.17
C TYR A 23 -5.41 -1.38 5.44
N SER A 24 -6.07 -1.96 4.44
CA SER A 24 -6.83 -1.19 3.45
C SER A 24 -8.06 -0.48 4.01
N GLY A 25 -8.55 -0.85 5.18
CA GLY A 25 -9.75 -0.26 5.76
C GLY A 25 -10.92 -0.34 4.80
N VAL A 26 -11.57 0.79 4.57
CA VAL A 26 -12.70 0.91 3.61
C VAL A 26 -12.25 1.09 2.16
N GLY A 27 -10.94 0.99 1.88
CA GLY A 27 -10.37 0.93 0.54
C GLY A 27 -10.03 2.25 -0.13
N SER A 28 -9.99 3.35 0.61
CA SER A 28 -9.84 4.70 0.03
C SER A 28 -8.63 4.85 -0.89
N PHE A 29 -7.49 4.28 -0.53
CA PHE A 29 -6.28 4.39 -1.36
C PHE A 29 -6.36 3.50 -2.61
N GLY A 30 -6.66 2.21 -2.44
CA GLY A 30 -6.69 1.26 -3.55
C GLY A 30 -7.80 1.57 -4.57
N ILE A 31 -8.97 2.02 -4.11
CA ILE A 31 -10.07 2.46 -4.99
C ILE A 31 -9.63 3.67 -5.84
N GLU A 32 -8.97 4.65 -5.24
CA GLU A 32 -8.44 5.80 -5.98
C GLU A 32 -7.35 5.38 -6.99
N CYS A 33 -6.51 4.38 -6.65
CA CYS A 33 -5.57 3.82 -7.61
C CYS A 33 -6.30 3.20 -8.82
N ILE A 34 -7.38 2.44 -8.60
CA ILE A 34 -8.18 1.85 -9.68
C ILE A 34 -8.80 2.96 -10.54
N SER A 35 -9.37 4.00 -9.93
CA SER A 35 -9.92 5.17 -10.62
C SER A 35 -8.89 5.87 -11.53
N ARG A 36 -7.60 5.84 -11.15
CA ARG A 36 -6.49 6.41 -11.93
C ARG A 36 -5.87 5.41 -12.93
N GLY A 37 -6.50 4.26 -13.12
CA GLY A 37 -6.12 3.29 -14.13
C GLY A 37 -5.15 2.21 -13.66
N ALA A 38 -5.02 1.96 -12.36
CA ALA A 38 -4.32 0.78 -11.87
C ALA A 38 -4.93 -0.48 -12.49
N ASN A 39 -4.07 -1.42 -12.85
CA ASN A 39 -4.52 -2.64 -13.50
C ASN A 39 -5.22 -3.59 -12.54
N TYR A 40 -4.69 -3.69 -11.32
CA TYR A 40 -5.19 -4.62 -10.32
C TYR A 40 -4.82 -4.18 -8.91
N THR A 41 -5.75 -4.28 -7.97
CA THR A 41 -5.51 -3.94 -6.56
C THR A 41 -5.87 -5.10 -5.66
N VAL A 42 -4.95 -5.45 -4.76
CA VAL A 42 -5.23 -6.36 -3.65
C VAL A 42 -5.41 -5.54 -2.38
N PHE A 43 -6.56 -5.73 -1.75
CA PHE A 43 -6.90 -5.14 -0.46
C PHE A 43 -6.73 -6.17 0.65
N VAL A 44 -5.93 -5.84 1.66
CA VAL A 44 -5.71 -6.68 2.83
C VAL A 44 -6.30 -5.99 4.06
N GLU A 45 -7.40 -6.52 4.57
CA GLU A 45 -8.11 -5.99 5.75
C GLU A 45 -8.53 -7.14 6.65
N LYS A 46 -8.09 -7.11 7.91
CA LYS A 46 -8.41 -8.19 8.86
C LYS A 46 -9.81 -8.10 9.43
N ASN A 47 -10.33 -6.89 9.57
CA ASN A 47 -11.65 -6.66 10.14
C ASN A 47 -12.74 -6.94 9.10
N LYS A 48 -13.57 -7.95 9.37
CA LYS A 48 -14.62 -8.40 8.45
C LYS A 48 -15.70 -7.33 8.20
N GLU A 49 -16.06 -6.57 9.23
CA GLU A 49 -17.09 -5.53 9.11
C GLU A 49 -16.57 -4.40 8.20
N THR A 50 -15.34 -3.98 8.40
CA THR A 50 -14.68 -2.97 7.55
C THR A 50 -14.54 -3.45 6.11
N SER A 51 -14.19 -4.71 5.91
CA SER A 51 -14.10 -5.34 4.59
C SER A 51 -15.47 -5.40 3.88
N THR A 52 -16.55 -5.62 4.61
CA THR A 52 -17.92 -5.55 4.04
C THR A 52 -18.24 -4.13 3.54
N VAL A 53 -17.80 -3.09 4.25
CA VAL A 53 -17.94 -1.70 3.79
C VAL A 53 -17.12 -1.47 2.51
N LEU A 54 -15.89 -2.00 2.47
CA LEU A 54 -15.04 -1.94 1.27
C LEU A 54 -15.71 -2.62 0.06
N GLU A 55 -16.27 -3.82 0.23
CA GLU A 55 -17.02 -4.53 -0.83
C GLU A 55 -18.18 -3.69 -1.34
N LYS A 56 -18.94 -3.09 -0.42
CA LYS A 56 -20.05 -2.18 -0.77
C LYS A 56 -19.55 -0.97 -1.56
N ASN A 57 -18.44 -0.32 -1.14
CA ASN A 57 -17.88 0.81 -1.85
C ASN A 57 -17.48 0.45 -3.29
N LEU A 58 -16.84 -0.71 -3.48
CA LEU A 58 -16.45 -1.18 -4.82
C LEU A 58 -17.67 -1.46 -5.70
N CYS A 59 -18.72 -2.05 -5.12
CA CYS A 59 -19.99 -2.32 -5.80
C CYS A 59 -20.71 -1.02 -6.21
N ASP A 60 -20.86 -0.07 -5.28
CA ASP A 60 -21.53 1.22 -5.50
C ASP A 60 -20.83 2.03 -6.60
N LEU A 61 -19.51 1.96 -6.67
CA LEU A 61 -18.67 2.57 -7.69
C LEU A 61 -18.63 1.77 -9.00
N LYS A 62 -19.32 0.61 -9.07
CA LYS A 62 -19.37 -0.28 -10.25
C LYS A 62 -17.99 -0.69 -10.76
N ILE A 63 -17.06 -0.94 -9.84
CA ILE A 63 -15.71 -1.40 -10.18
C ILE A 63 -15.79 -2.86 -10.61
N ASP A 64 -15.20 -3.16 -11.76
CA ASP A 64 -15.18 -4.51 -12.33
C ASP A 64 -14.43 -5.49 -11.40
N ASN A 65 -15.04 -6.65 -11.12
CA ASN A 65 -14.48 -7.67 -10.21
C ASN A 65 -13.12 -8.23 -10.67
N ASN A 66 -12.75 -8.06 -11.92
CA ASN A 66 -11.44 -8.45 -12.43
C ASN A 66 -10.32 -7.45 -12.05
N LYS A 67 -10.67 -6.30 -11.45
CA LYS A 67 -9.74 -5.23 -11.07
C LYS A 67 -9.24 -5.32 -9.64
N PHE A 68 -9.83 -6.18 -8.82
CA PHE A 68 -9.46 -6.25 -7.42
C PHE A 68 -9.58 -7.64 -6.80
N TYR A 69 -8.99 -7.79 -5.65
CA TYR A 69 -9.16 -8.92 -4.74
C TYR A 69 -9.14 -8.41 -3.31
N ILE A 70 -10.11 -8.83 -2.51
CA ILE A 70 -10.18 -8.55 -1.08
C ILE A 70 -9.84 -9.81 -0.31
N THR A 71 -9.05 -9.67 0.73
CA THR A 71 -8.71 -10.76 1.64
C THR A 71 -8.85 -10.33 3.10
N ASN A 72 -9.59 -11.13 3.88
CA ASN A 72 -9.78 -10.93 5.31
C ASN A 72 -8.70 -11.66 6.11
N ASN A 73 -7.49 -11.15 6.04
CA ASN A 73 -6.34 -11.72 6.73
C ASN A 73 -5.53 -10.64 7.44
N GLU A 74 -4.77 -11.06 8.44
CA GLU A 74 -3.68 -10.26 8.99
C GLU A 74 -2.65 -9.96 7.89
N VAL A 75 -2.11 -8.76 7.87
CA VAL A 75 -1.15 -8.31 6.84
C VAL A 75 0.07 -9.22 6.80
N ASN A 76 0.65 -9.55 7.95
CA ASN A 76 1.81 -10.44 8.01
C ASN A 76 1.49 -11.84 7.47
N TRP A 77 0.31 -12.37 7.78
CA TRP A 77 -0.12 -13.66 7.24
C TRP A 77 -0.22 -13.62 5.71
N TYR A 78 -0.85 -12.57 5.17
CA TYR A 78 -0.99 -12.42 3.73
C TYR A 78 0.36 -12.38 3.02
N VAL A 79 1.29 -11.54 3.50
CA VAL A 79 2.61 -11.39 2.88
C VAL A 79 3.40 -12.70 2.94
N GLN A 80 3.38 -13.40 4.07
CA GLN A 80 4.08 -14.69 4.23
C GLN A 80 3.56 -15.77 3.28
N ASN A 81 2.26 -15.78 3.00
CA ASN A 81 1.62 -16.82 2.18
C ASN A 81 1.48 -16.47 0.68
N ASN A 82 1.92 -15.28 0.26
CA ASN A 82 1.78 -14.80 -1.11
C ASN A 82 3.10 -14.29 -1.73
N LYS A 83 4.24 -14.80 -1.28
CA LYS A 83 5.59 -14.33 -1.65
C LYS A 83 5.88 -14.32 -3.16
N ALA A 84 5.20 -15.16 -3.94
CA ALA A 84 5.39 -15.22 -5.40
C ALA A 84 4.69 -14.07 -6.15
N LYS A 85 3.75 -13.36 -5.52
CA LYS A 85 3.04 -12.24 -6.14
C LYS A 85 3.94 -11.01 -6.24
N LYS A 86 3.77 -10.23 -7.32
CA LYS A 86 4.58 -9.05 -7.59
C LYS A 86 3.70 -7.81 -7.76
N PHE A 87 4.12 -6.70 -7.15
CA PHE A 87 3.39 -5.44 -7.14
C PHE A 87 4.29 -4.26 -7.53
N ASN A 88 3.64 -3.18 -7.98
CA ASN A 88 4.29 -1.90 -8.26
C ASN A 88 4.12 -0.92 -7.10
N ILE A 89 2.96 -0.91 -6.45
CA ILE A 89 2.65 0.03 -5.37
C ILE A 89 2.33 -0.76 -4.12
N PHE A 90 2.95 -0.35 -3.02
CA PHE A 90 2.68 -0.82 -1.67
C PHE A 90 2.20 0.37 -0.85
N PHE A 91 0.99 0.29 -0.34
CA PHE A 91 0.45 1.28 0.58
C PHE A 91 0.26 0.64 1.95
N LEU A 92 0.75 1.32 2.98
CA LEU A 92 0.66 0.88 4.36
C LEU A 92 0.10 2.02 5.22
N ASP A 93 -1.05 1.78 5.83
CA ASP A 93 -1.66 2.66 6.83
C ASP A 93 -1.92 1.87 8.13
N PRO A 94 -0.86 1.34 8.77
CA PRO A 94 -1.02 0.53 9.95
C PRO A 94 -1.58 1.35 11.12
N PRO A 95 -2.42 0.74 12.00
CA PRO A 95 -2.83 1.39 13.23
C PRO A 95 -1.62 1.96 14.00
N TYR A 96 -1.79 3.05 14.71
CA TYR A 96 -0.68 3.70 15.44
C TYR A 96 -0.01 2.78 16.47
N SER A 97 -0.76 1.83 17.02
CA SER A 97 -0.26 0.79 17.93
C SER A 97 0.57 -0.29 17.22
N ASP A 98 0.46 -0.43 15.90
CA ASP A 98 1.21 -1.43 15.15
C ASP A 98 2.63 -0.93 14.88
N GLN A 99 3.58 -1.49 15.61
CA GLN A 99 5.02 -1.26 15.45
C GLN A 99 5.69 -2.37 14.61
N LEU A 100 4.94 -3.38 14.18
CA LEU A 100 5.48 -4.54 13.46
C LEU A 100 5.46 -4.39 11.93
N TYR A 101 4.87 -3.34 11.40
CA TYR A 101 4.83 -3.12 9.93
C TYR A 101 6.22 -3.09 9.26
N PRO A 102 7.34 -2.70 9.92
CA PRO A 102 8.67 -2.83 9.32
C PRO A 102 9.05 -4.28 9.02
N GLU A 103 8.63 -5.23 9.87
CA GLU A 103 8.85 -6.67 9.62
C GLU A 103 8.09 -7.14 8.36
N THR A 104 6.88 -6.63 8.14
CA THR A 104 6.13 -6.85 6.89
C THR A 104 6.92 -6.37 5.67
N LEU A 105 7.51 -5.17 5.74
CA LEU A 105 8.33 -4.62 4.66
C LEU A 105 9.59 -5.45 4.42
N LYS A 106 10.23 -5.99 5.48
CA LYS A 106 11.37 -6.91 5.34
C LYS A 106 10.98 -8.17 4.55
N VAL A 107 9.85 -8.79 4.91
CA VAL A 107 9.37 -9.97 4.18
C VAL A 107 9.10 -9.66 2.72
N VAL A 108 8.48 -8.51 2.41
CA VAL A 108 8.26 -8.04 1.03
C VAL A 108 9.58 -7.92 0.28
N LYS A 109 10.60 -7.30 0.92
CA LYS A 109 11.94 -7.10 0.34
C LYS A 109 12.65 -8.43 0.08
N GLU A 110 12.76 -9.27 1.10
CA GLU A 110 13.47 -10.57 1.04
C GLU A 110 12.84 -11.53 0.03
N SER A 111 11.51 -11.52 -0.06
CA SER A 111 10.74 -12.31 -1.03
C SER A 111 10.68 -11.67 -2.42
N LYS A 112 11.28 -10.50 -2.58
CA LYS A 112 11.26 -9.72 -3.84
C LYS A 112 9.84 -9.58 -4.40
N MET A 113 8.84 -9.28 -3.56
CA MET A 113 7.44 -9.11 -3.98
C MET A 113 7.19 -7.84 -4.81
N PHE A 114 8.22 -7.15 -5.22
CA PHE A 114 8.15 -5.91 -5.97
C PHE A 114 8.65 -6.05 -7.41
N LEU A 115 8.11 -5.24 -8.29
CA LEU A 115 8.58 -5.06 -9.66
C LEU A 115 9.68 -3.99 -9.70
N ASN A 116 10.48 -3.96 -10.79
CA ASN A 116 11.61 -3.03 -10.94
C ASN A 116 11.18 -1.57 -10.72
N LYS A 117 10.06 -1.15 -11.32
CA LYS A 117 9.42 0.12 -10.99
C LYS A 117 8.44 -0.13 -9.85
N ASN A 118 8.82 0.29 -8.66
CA ASN A 118 7.99 0.13 -7.46
C ASN A 118 7.96 1.41 -6.62
N LEU A 119 6.92 1.54 -5.83
CA LEU A 119 6.72 2.64 -4.91
C LEU A 119 6.13 2.12 -3.59
N VAL A 120 6.75 2.48 -2.50
CA VAL A 120 6.26 2.22 -1.14
C VAL A 120 5.76 3.54 -0.56
N ILE A 121 4.54 3.54 -0.04
CA ILE A 121 3.91 4.68 0.60
C ILE A 121 3.47 4.25 1.99
N ILE A 122 3.99 4.91 3.01
CA ILE A 122 3.68 4.60 4.40
C ILE A 122 3.08 5.83 5.06
N HIS A 123 1.87 5.70 5.58
CA HIS A 123 1.21 6.72 6.38
C HIS A 123 1.43 6.42 7.86
N ARG A 124 1.93 7.39 8.62
CA ARG A 124 2.19 7.27 10.07
C ARG A 124 1.89 8.56 10.80
N GLU A 125 1.82 8.47 12.11
CA GLU A 125 1.84 9.66 12.98
C GLU A 125 3.21 10.37 12.87
N SER A 126 3.22 11.70 12.91
CA SER A 126 4.44 12.50 12.75
C SER A 126 5.52 12.22 13.81
N GLY A 127 5.10 11.83 15.03
CA GLY A 127 5.97 11.44 16.14
C GLY A 127 6.46 10.00 16.11
N SER A 128 6.07 9.18 15.15
CA SER A 128 6.49 7.78 15.08
C SER A 128 8.00 7.65 14.84
N LYS A 129 8.66 6.74 15.59
CA LYS A 129 10.13 6.60 15.64
C LYS A 129 10.67 5.42 14.83
N GLU A 130 9.80 4.65 14.20
CA GLU A 130 10.22 3.47 13.42
C GLU A 130 11.09 3.90 12.24
N ASP A 131 12.26 3.28 12.14
CA ASP A 131 13.18 3.50 11.03
C ASP A 131 13.05 2.40 9.99
N VAL A 132 12.69 2.78 8.78
CA VAL A 132 12.57 1.88 7.62
C VAL A 132 13.68 2.09 6.58
N SER A 133 14.67 2.95 6.88
CA SER A 133 15.75 3.31 5.94
C SER A 133 16.65 2.13 5.57
N SER A 134 16.77 1.13 6.45
CA SER A 134 17.49 -0.11 6.16
C SER A 134 16.72 -1.07 5.23
N ILE A 135 15.42 -0.85 5.07
CA ILE A 135 14.53 -1.74 4.30
C ILE A 135 14.23 -1.16 2.93
N ILE A 136 13.88 0.13 2.88
CA ILE A 136 13.54 0.84 1.64
C ILE A 136 14.48 2.04 1.44
N ASN A 137 14.72 2.40 0.18
CA ASN A 137 15.35 3.68 -0.15
C ASN A 137 14.30 4.79 -0.04
N ILE A 138 14.44 5.66 0.96
CA ILE A 138 13.50 6.76 1.21
C ILE A 138 13.75 7.86 0.15
N LEU A 139 12.73 8.15 -0.64
CA LEU A 139 12.74 9.20 -1.66
C LEU A 139 12.29 10.55 -1.10
N LYS A 140 11.27 10.52 -0.24
CA LYS A 140 10.66 11.73 0.31
C LYS A 140 9.88 11.44 1.58
N VAL A 141 9.91 12.41 2.50
CA VAL A 141 9.01 12.44 3.66
C VAL A 141 8.22 13.74 3.64
N LYS A 142 6.92 13.65 3.84
CA LYS A 142 6.01 14.80 3.95
C LYS A 142 5.26 14.77 5.25
N ASN A 143 5.26 15.89 5.96
CA ASN A 143 4.50 16.06 7.19
C ASN A 143 3.23 16.87 6.93
N TYR A 144 2.11 16.41 7.50
CA TYR A 144 0.80 17.04 7.42
C TYR A 144 0.17 17.05 8.82
N GLY A 145 0.41 18.12 9.58
CA GLY A 145 -0.08 18.22 10.95
C GLY A 145 0.44 17.05 11.80
N ARG A 146 -0.47 16.18 12.24
CA ARG A 146 -0.15 15.01 13.06
C ARG A 146 0.29 13.77 12.26
N SER A 147 0.26 13.85 10.94
CA SER A 147 0.60 12.73 10.07
C SER A 147 1.89 12.99 9.30
N LYS A 148 2.62 11.92 9.01
CA LYS A 148 3.71 11.92 8.02
C LYS A 148 3.46 10.85 6.97
N ILE A 149 3.86 11.14 5.75
CA ILE A 149 3.83 10.17 4.65
C ILE A 149 5.26 9.97 4.18
N ILE A 150 5.71 8.72 4.19
CA ILE A 150 7.03 8.31 3.71
C ILE A 150 6.84 7.70 2.32
N PHE A 151 7.60 8.19 1.36
CA PHE A 151 7.70 7.63 0.01
C PHE A 151 9.06 6.99 -0.16
N GLY A 152 9.10 5.78 -0.65
CA GLY A 152 10.34 5.05 -0.88
C GLY A 152 10.20 3.99 -1.96
N THR A 153 11.30 3.28 -2.23
CA THR A 153 11.35 2.15 -3.16
C THR A 153 12.14 1.01 -2.57
N PHE A 154 11.78 -0.21 -2.92
CA PHE A 154 12.67 -1.35 -2.73
C PHE A 154 13.76 -1.32 -3.79
N LEU A 155 15.00 -1.55 -3.39
CA LEU A 155 16.14 -1.74 -4.29
C LEU A 155 16.42 -3.24 -4.44
N ASN A 156 16.80 -3.63 -5.64
CA ASN A 156 17.25 -5.01 -5.95
C ASN A 156 18.61 -5.32 -5.30
#